data_2c5805087de3b6ad57e9f5fb98ff5add
#
_entry.id   2c5805087de3b6ad57e9f5fb98ff5add
#
_cell.length_a   1.000
_cell.length_b   1.000
_cell.length_c   1.000
_cell.angle_alpha   90.00
_cell.angle_beta   90.00
_cell.angle_gamma   90.00
#
_symmetry.space_group_name_H-M   'P 1'
#
loop_
_entity.id
_entity.type
_entity.pdbx_description
1 polymer ?
#
loop_
_entity_poly.entity_id
_entity_poly.type
_entity_poly.pdbx_seq_one_letter_code
_entity_poly.pdbx_strand_id
1 'polypeptide(L)'
;MEPFDSGLFSHSNISSAYPPDRSRALFPTNIYFAWSSPSKDADVAAAMWQSTNTIRAAAIAEGQNVADFAVYGNYALIGTPVEILYGTNLPRLRSIRNQVDPQGVMALAGGFKV
;
A
#
# COMPACT_ATOMS: atom_id res chain seq x y z
N MET A 1 6.05 10.44 8.05
CA MET A 1 4.75 10.81 7.46
C MET A 1 5.02 11.69 6.25
N GLU A 2 4.39 11.39 5.11
CA GLU A 2 4.52 12.15 3.88
C GLU A 2 3.15 12.74 3.50
N PRO A 3 3.01 14.05 3.37
CA PRO A 3 1.74 14.67 3.00
C PRO A 3 1.54 14.61 1.48
N PHE A 4 0.69 13.72 1.02
CA PHE A 4 0.19 13.70 -0.36
C PHE A 4 -1.12 14.47 -0.40
N ASP A 5 -1.03 15.78 -0.57
CA ASP A 5 -2.19 16.65 -0.68
C ASP A 5 -3.02 16.27 -1.91
N SER A 6 -4.35 16.44 -1.80
CA SER A 6 -5.27 16.24 -2.92
C SER A 6 -4.91 17.09 -4.14
N GLY A 7 -4.32 18.28 -3.92
CA GLY A 7 -3.78 19.13 -4.97
C GLY A 7 -2.69 18.46 -5.80
N LEU A 8 -1.88 17.58 -5.22
CA LEU A 8 -0.84 16.84 -5.94
C LEU A 8 -1.42 16.00 -7.08
N PHE A 9 -2.58 15.42 -6.88
CA PHE A 9 -3.22 14.53 -7.86
C PHE A 9 -4.11 15.27 -8.87
N SER A 10 -4.40 16.56 -8.63
CA SER A 10 -5.23 17.38 -9.52
C SER A 10 -4.50 17.85 -10.79
N HIS A 11 -3.16 17.79 -10.79
CA HIS A 11 -2.33 18.24 -11.90
C HIS A 11 -2.33 17.30 -13.12
N SER A 12 -2.96 16.14 -13.01
CA SER A 12 -3.06 15.19 -14.12
C SER A 12 -4.46 14.59 -14.18
N ASN A 13 -5.08 14.69 -15.35
CA ASN A 13 -6.32 14.00 -15.66
C ASN A 13 -6.12 12.54 -16.09
N ILE A 14 -4.86 12.09 -16.18
CA ILE A 14 -4.52 10.72 -16.55
C ILE A 14 -4.73 9.82 -15.35
N SER A 15 -5.59 8.82 -15.52
CA SER A 15 -5.78 7.77 -14.52
C SER A 15 -4.48 7.01 -14.28
N SER A 16 -4.07 6.86 -13.05
CA SER A 16 -2.94 6.01 -12.64
C SER A 16 -3.43 4.88 -11.72
N ALA A 17 -2.59 3.85 -11.56
CA ALA A 17 -2.93 2.73 -10.71
C ALA A 17 -3.02 3.09 -9.23
N TYR A 18 -2.23 4.07 -8.79
CA TYR A 18 -2.16 4.54 -7.40
C TYR A 18 -2.18 6.07 -7.36
N PRO A 19 -2.85 6.67 -6.38
CA PRO A 19 -3.83 6.03 -5.51
C PRO A 19 -5.12 5.71 -6.27
N PRO A 20 -5.87 4.67 -5.88
CA PRO A 20 -7.15 4.35 -6.54
C PRO A 20 -8.23 5.42 -6.31
N ASP A 21 -8.20 6.11 -5.18
CA ASP A 21 -9.01 7.29 -4.89
C ASP A 21 -8.10 8.53 -4.75
N ARG A 22 -8.32 9.51 -5.61
CA ARG A 22 -7.56 10.78 -5.65
C ARG A 22 -8.32 11.96 -5.05
N SER A 23 -9.53 11.73 -4.60
CA SER A 23 -10.38 12.81 -4.05
C SER A 23 -10.00 13.21 -2.64
N ARG A 24 -9.16 12.41 -1.97
CA ARG A 24 -8.76 12.60 -0.58
C ARG A 24 -7.24 12.78 -0.46
N ALA A 25 -6.84 13.64 0.46
CA ALA A 25 -5.44 13.76 0.85
C ALA A 25 -4.96 12.45 1.50
N LEU A 26 -3.73 12.05 1.20
CA LEU A 26 -3.09 10.88 1.77
C LEU A 26 -1.92 11.31 2.64
N PHE A 27 -1.81 10.72 3.83
CA PHE A 27 -0.70 10.95 4.75
C PHE A 27 -0.04 9.62 5.11
N PRO A 28 0.65 8.95 4.16
CA PRO A 28 1.32 7.70 4.46
C PRO A 28 2.27 7.86 5.63
N THR A 29 2.12 7.01 6.62
CA THR A 29 2.96 7.00 7.81
C THR A 29 3.75 5.70 7.80
N ASN A 30 5.06 5.81 7.94
CA ASN A 30 5.94 4.68 8.09
C ASN A 30 6.35 4.50 9.54
N ILE A 31 6.35 3.26 10.02
CA ILE A 31 6.82 2.87 11.33
C ILE A 31 8.06 2.01 11.12
N TYR A 32 9.18 2.43 11.71
CA TYR A 32 10.44 1.72 11.57
C TYR A 32 10.67 0.78 12.74
N PHE A 33 11.02 -0.46 12.42
CA PHE A 33 11.54 -1.45 13.36
C PHE A 33 12.96 -1.81 12.96
N ALA A 34 13.83 -2.00 13.93
CA ALA A 34 15.19 -2.46 13.70
C ALA A 34 15.52 -3.58 14.69
N TRP A 35 16.11 -4.65 14.19
CA TRP A 35 16.55 -5.79 15.00
C TRP A 35 17.77 -6.40 14.35
N SER A 36 18.55 -7.17 15.12
CA SER A 36 19.81 -7.77 14.66
C SER A 36 19.80 -9.31 14.64
N SER A 37 18.79 -9.92 15.28
CA SER A 37 18.74 -11.40 15.37
C SER A 37 17.68 -11.96 14.40
N PRO A 38 18.08 -12.79 13.43
CA PRO A 38 17.14 -13.45 12.51
C PRO A 38 16.07 -14.30 13.21
N SER A 39 16.38 -14.82 14.42
CA SER A 39 15.40 -15.56 15.21
C SER A 39 14.21 -14.71 15.67
N LYS A 40 14.28 -13.39 15.53
CA LYS A 40 13.22 -12.43 15.87
C LYS A 40 12.39 -11.96 14.68
N ASP A 41 12.69 -12.42 13.48
CA ASP A 41 12.01 -11.96 12.26
C ASP A 41 10.48 -12.13 12.37
N ALA A 42 10.02 -13.30 12.82
CA ALA A 42 8.59 -13.57 12.96
C ALA A 42 7.93 -12.69 14.05
N ASP A 43 8.60 -12.52 15.19
CA ASP A 43 8.10 -11.67 16.29
C ASP A 43 7.98 -10.21 15.84
N VAL A 44 8.99 -9.71 15.13
CA VAL A 44 9.02 -8.33 14.64
C VAL A 44 7.98 -8.15 13.53
N ALA A 45 7.84 -9.08 12.61
CA ALA A 45 6.80 -9.02 11.58
C ALA A 45 5.39 -8.97 12.21
N ALA A 46 5.12 -9.78 13.23
CA ALA A 46 3.87 -9.72 13.97
C ALA A 46 3.66 -8.36 14.67
N ALA A 47 4.70 -7.81 15.29
CA ALA A 47 4.66 -6.50 15.94
C ALA A 47 4.38 -5.36 14.94
N MET A 48 4.95 -5.42 13.73
CA MET A 48 4.68 -4.46 12.64
C MET A 48 3.20 -4.47 12.25
N TRP A 49 2.62 -5.64 12.02
CA TRP A 49 1.21 -5.80 11.69
C TRP A 49 0.30 -5.31 12.84
N GLN A 50 0.63 -5.67 14.07
CA GLN A 50 -0.13 -5.24 15.25
C GLN A 50 -0.10 -3.72 15.40
N SER A 51 1.06 -3.09 15.27
CA SER A 51 1.22 -1.64 15.37
C SER A 51 0.40 -0.91 14.32
N THR A 52 0.47 -1.36 13.06
CA THR A 52 -0.30 -0.79 11.95
C THR A 52 -1.82 -0.89 12.22
N ASN A 53 -2.29 -2.05 12.64
CA ASN A 53 -3.70 -2.27 12.94
C ASN A 53 -4.18 -1.43 14.14
N THR A 54 -3.35 -1.29 15.17
CA THR A 54 -3.67 -0.48 16.36
C THR A 54 -3.79 0.99 16.00
N ILE A 55 -2.85 1.54 15.23
CA ILE A 55 -2.90 2.95 14.80
C ILE A 55 -4.11 3.20 13.91
N ARG A 56 -4.39 2.29 12.97
CA ARG A 56 -5.56 2.41 12.09
C ARG A 56 -6.86 2.37 12.90
N ALA A 57 -6.98 1.46 13.84
CA ALA A 57 -8.15 1.35 14.70
C ALA A 57 -8.35 2.61 15.55
N ALA A 58 -7.27 3.17 16.13
CA ALA A 58 -7.32 4.41 16.88
C ALA A 58 -7.76 5.59 15.98
N ALA A 59 -7.20 5.72 14.79
CA ALA A 59 -7.58 6.77 13.85
C ALA A 59 -9.07 6.70 13.47
N ILE A 60 -9.60 5.50 13.24
CA ILE A 60 -11.03 5.29 12.97
C ILE A 60 -11.88 5.68 14.19
N ALA A 61 -11.47 5.29 15.40
CA ALA A 61 -12.16 5.63 16.63
C ALA A 61 -12.22 7.15 16.87
N GLU A 62 -11.18 7.89 16.45
CA GLU A 62 -11.11 9.34 16.48
C GLU A 62 -11.85 10.02 15.30
N GLY A 63 -12.63 9.27 14.53
CA GLY A 63 -13.47 9.78 13.45
C GLY A 63 -12.75 10.02 12.13
N GLN A 64 -11.52 9.56 11.96
CA GLN A 64 -10.84 9.66 10.68
C GLN A 64 -11.40 8.63 9.69
N ASN A 65 -11.70 9.05 8.47
CA ASN A 65 -12.20 8.19 7.42
C ASN A 65 -11.03 7.47 6.71
N VAL A 66 -10.40 6.51 7.39
CA VAL A 66 -9.22 5.78 6.88
C VAL A 66 -9.45 4.27 6.75
N ALA A 67 -10.69 3.81 6.97
CA ALA A 67 -11.00 2.38 6.98
C ALA A 67 -10.75 1.70 5.62
N ASP A 68 -10.98 2.42 4.53
CA ASP A 68 -10.87 1.96 3.15
C ASP A 68 -9.71 2.60 2.37
N PHE A 69 -8.79 3.29 3.07
CA PHE A 69 -7.65 3.90 2.40
C PHE A 69 -6.70 2.86 1.83
N ALA A 70 -6.26 3.12 0.59
CA ALA A 70 -5.18 2.37 -0.03
C ALA A 70 -3.87 2.54 0.75
N VAL A 71 -3.19 1.42 0.97
CA VAL A 71 -1.85 1.43 1.56
C VAL A 71 -0.85 1.91 0.52
N TYR A 72 0.08 2.77 0.91
CA TYR A 72 1.16 3.22 0.02
C TYR A 72 2.16 2.08 -0.21
N GLY A 73 2.34 1.67 -1.48
CA GLY A 73 3.11 0.49 -1.83
C GLY A 73 4.56 0.49 -1.33
N ASN A 74 5.19 1.67 -1.23
CA ASN A 74 6.55 1.78 -0.71
C ASN A 74 6.65 1.56 0.82
N TYR A 75 5.52 1.63 1.53
CA TYR A 75 5.45 1.42 2.98
C TYR A 75 4.66 0.17 3.35
N ALA A 76 4.15 -0.54 2.36
CA ALA A 76 3.37 -1.74 2.57
C ALA A 76 4.26 -2.88 3.07
N LEU A 77 3.79 -3.60 4.08
CA LEU A 77 4.46 -4.79 4.58
C LEU A 77 4.41 -5.91 3.54
N ILE A 78 5.42 -6.77 3.56
CA ILE A 78 5.42 -8.01 2.77
C ILE A 78 4.15 -8.80 3.13
N GLY A 79 3.45 -9.29 2.10
CA GLY A 79 2.19 -10.00 2.27
C GLY A 79 0.95 -9.11 2.29
N THR A 80 1.10 -7.78 2.16
CA THR A 80 -0.08 -6.90 1.96
C THR A 80 -0.81 -7.30 0.68
N PRO A 81 -2.12 -7.59 0.75
CA PRO A 81 -2.90 -7.91 -0.44
C PRO A 81 -2.88 -6.78 -1.47
N VAL A 82 -2.66 -7.12 -2.74
CA VAL A 82 -2.59 -6.12 -3.83
C VAL A 82 -3.92 -5.38 -4.04
N GLU A 83 -5.01 -5.98 -3.63
CA GLU A 83 -6.34 -5.37 -3.59
C GLU A 83 -6.38 -4.12 -2.69
N ILE A 84 -5.61 -4.13 -1.59
CA ILE A 84 -5.50 -2.99 -0.67
C ILE A 84 -4.64 -1.87 -1.28
N LEU A 85 -3.70 -2.22 -2.16
CA LEU A 85 -2.83 -1.24 -2.82
C LEU A 85 -3.53 -0.55 -3.99
N TYR A 86 -4.21 -1.32 -4.83
CA TYR A 86 -4.70 -0.85 -6.13
C TYR A 86 -6.22 -0.81 -6.26
N GLY A 87 -6.95 -1.37 -5.29
CA GLY A 87 -8.42 -1.32 -5.26
C GLY A 87 -9.05 -1.69 -6.59
N THR A 88 -9.96 -0.84 -7.06
CA THR A 88 -10.70 -1.01 -8.32
C THR A 88 -9.83 -0.96 -9.58
N ASN A 89 -8.58 -0.52 -9.48
CA ASN A 89 -7.65 -0.46 -10.62
C ASN A 89 -6.97 -1.81 -10.89
N LEU A 90 -7.04 -2.77 -9.96
CA LEU A 90 -6.36 -4.05 -10.07
C LEU A 90 -6.75 -4.88 -11.31
N PRO A 91 -8.02 -4.99 -11.72
CA PRO A 91 -8.38 -5.73 -12.94
C PRO A 91 -7.70 -5.18 -14.19
N ARG A 92 -7.61 -3.84 -14.31
CA ARG A 92 -6.91 -3.20 -15.43
C ARG A 92 -5.40 -3.48 -15.40
N LEU A 93 -4.78 -3.43 -14.22
CA LEU A 93 -3.37 -3.77 -14.05
C LEU A 93 -3.07 -5.20 -14.47
N ARG A 94 -3.91 -6.15 -14.07
CA ARG A 94 -3.81 -7.56 -14.48
C ARG A 94 -3.95 -7.73 -16.00
N SER A 95 -4.86 -6.99 -16.62
CA SER A 95 -5.01 -7.00 -18.08
C SER A 95 -3.75 -6.48 -18.78
N ILE A 96 -3.19 -5.35 -18.32
CA ILE A 96 -1.95 -4.79 -18.87
C ILE A 96 -0.80 -5.78 -18.69
N ARG A 97 -0.64 -6.31 -17.48
CA ARG A 97 0.41 -7.30 -17.18
C ARG A 97 0.33 -8.50 -18.12
N ASN A 98 -0.85 -9.05 -18.34
CA ASN A 98 -1.03 -10.20 -19.26
C ASN A 98 -0.68 -9.88 -20.72
N GLN A 99 -0.79 -8.61 -21.12
CA GLN A 99 -0.43 -8.17 -22.48
C GLN A 99 1.08 -7.93 -22.63
N VAL A 100 1.72 -7.31 -21.63
CA VAL A 100 3.12 -6.88 -21.74
C VAL A 100 4.11 -7.89 -21.18
N ASP A 101 3.67 -8.73 -20.25
CA ASP A 101 4.47 -9.77 -19.59
C ASP A 101 3.67 -11.08 -19.45
N PRO A 102 3.25 -11.71 -20.57
CA PRO A 102 2.42 -12.92 -20.53
C PRO A 102 3.12 -14.10 -19.87
N GLN A 103 4.44 -14.12 -19.88
CA GLN A 103 5.25 -15.17 -19.26
C GLN A 103 5.57 -14.90 -17.78
N GLY A 104 5.21 -13.73 -17.27
CA GLY A 104 5.43 -13.37 -15.87
C GLY A 104 6.89 -13.19 -15.49
N VAL A 105 7.75 -12.79 -16.43
CA VAL A 105 9.18 -12.59 -16.18
C VAL A 105 9.42 -11.55 -15.09
N MET A 106 8.64 -10.48 -15.07
CA MET A 106 8.74 -9.44 -14.03
C MET A 106 8.33 -9.95 -12.64
N ALA A 107 7.63 -11.07 -12.57
CA ALA A 107 7.32 -11.69 -11.29
C ALA A 107 8.55 -12.31 -10.60
N LEU A 108 9.66 -12.51 -11.31
CA LEU A 108 10.92 -12.97 -10.74
C LEU A 108 11.64 -11.86 -9.95
N ALA A 109 11.36 -10.59 -10.24
CA ALA A 109 11.81 -9.47 -9.42
C ALA A 109 10.98 -9.38 -8.14
N GLY A 110 11.48 -8.71 -7.12
CA GLY A 110 10.75 -8.44 -5.88
C GLY A 110 9.48 -7.62 -6.09
N GLY A 111 8.82 -7.23 -5.02
CA GLY A 111 7.64 -6.36 -5.01
C GLY A 111 6.30 -7.08 -5.05
N PHE A 112 5.22 -6.29 -5.14
CA PHE A 112 3.85 -6.79 -5.16
C PHE A 112 3.48 -7.28 -6.57
N LYS A 113 2.86 -8.45 -6.64
CA LYS A 113 2.48 -9.09 -7.90
C LYS A 113 1.01 -8.84 -8.22
N VAL A 114 0.74 -8.29 -9.39
CA VAL A 114 -0.61 -8.03 -9.90
C VAL A 114 -1.04 -9.09 -10.93
#